data_ff71fc491652bea14c86c3c9de785c24
#
_entry.id   ff71fc491652bea14c86c3c9de785c24
#
_cell.length_a   1.000
_cell.length_b   1.000
_cell.length_c   1.000
_cell.angle_alpha   90.00
_cell.angle_beta   90.00
_cell.angle_gamma   90.00
#
_symmetry.space_group_name_H-M   'P 1'
#
loop_
_entity.id
_entity.type
_entity.pdbx_description
1 polymer ?
#
loop_
_entity_poly.entity_id
_entity_poly.type
_entity_poly.pdbx_seq_one_letter_code
_entity_poly.pdbx_strand_id
1 'polypeptide(L)'
;MIKDSKQYDILVIEDNPGDFILIEEYLHETFLAPSVTHVRDFISASAVLYTVNHFDVMLLDLSLPDVSGQELITAMLKLVPHCPIIILTGYTDINQSLKFISQGISDYLVKDDLTSTMLYKSIIYAIERRNIIEELTDSKKQYTDLFQLSTQPMWVYDTELLTITQVNQAALNSYGYTKEAFLNLSILDIRPKEDIPKFHEALKIGKANEGLANNGKFRHKRKSGEIVDVEVYTTPLVIDGRIYRSVIAIDITEKNLNEQKILKTIIETQENERYEVGGELHDNVGQILVSSLINMGMLKKFLDPAGLKWYEATKDSINLAIKEIRNLSHRIAPNFLDDTTLYEAVKRLLTSFNVDRKYAITLNFDEAARKYPIKTDVQLNLYRILQEQLKNVLKYANASTIDLNISIVDNCLIVSFADNGIGFNKLTMNEGIGFANIKRRVGLLTGKFNVNSSIGNGCTIEITIPLLS
;
A
#
# COMPACT_ATOMS: atom_id res chain seq x y z
N MET A 1 12.18 61.91 -6.14
CA MET A 1 12.08 60.49 -5.73
C MET A 1 11.63 59.68 -6.94
N ILE A 2 12.10 58.44 -7.16
CA ILE A 2 11.54 57.58 -8.22
C ILE A 2 10.15 57.15 -7.74
N LYS A 3 9.10 57.46 -8.53
CA LYS A 3 7.73 57.09 -8.18
C LYS A 3 7.51 55.59 -8.37
N ASP A 4 6.70 55.01 -7.52
CA ASP A 4 6.25 53.63 -7.67
C ASP A 4 5.34 53.51 -8.91
N SER A 5 5.67 52.56 -9.79
CA SER A 5 4.97 52.34 -11.05
C SER A 5 3.77 51.40 -10.94
N LYS A 6 3.61 50.70 -9.78
CA LYS A 6 2.48 49.83 -9.54
C LYS A 6 1.22 50.64 -9.32
N GLN A 7 0.14 50.26 -9.94
CA GLN A 7 -1.17 50.87 -9.74
C GLN A 7 -1.82 50.29 -8.52
N TYR A 8 -2.36 51.19 -7.65
CA TYR A 8 -3.08 50.81 -6.42
C TYR A 8 -4.43 51.49 -6.38
N ASP A 9 -5.45 50.78 -5.98
CA ASP A 9 -6.79 51.29 -5.75
C ASP A 9 -6.92 51.71 -4.29
N ILE A 10 -6.94 52.99 -4.01
CA ILE A 10 -6.88 53.58 -2.68
C ILE A 10 -8.24 54.23 -2.36
N LEU A 11 -8.90 53.81 -1.30
CA LEU A 11 -10.08 54.50 -0.79
C LEU A 11 -9.65 55.49 0.31
N VAL A 12 -9.99 56.75 0.12
CA VAL A 12 -9.79 57.83 1.12
C VAL A 12 -11.13 58.27 1.67
N ILE A 13 -11.29 58.14 2.97
CA ILE A 13 -12.48 58.55 3.70
C ILE A 13 -12.09 59.75 4.58
N GLU A 14 -12.45 60.96 4.13
CA GLU A 14 -12.01 62.21 4.73
C GLU A 14 -13.05 63.30 4.45
N ASP A 15 -13.56 63.95 5.47
CA ASP A 15 -14.62 64.98 5.33
C ASP A 15 -14.03 66.39 5.09
N ASN A 16 -12.78 66.64 5.53
CA ASN A 16 -12.09 67.91 5.36
C ASN A 16 -11.47 68.01 3.95
N PRO A 17 -11.93 68.90 3.06
CA PRO A 17 -11.38 69.01 1.74
C PRO A 17 -9.88 69.38 1.69
N GLY A 18 -9.40 70.15 2.69
CA GLY A 18 -7.97 70.53 2.77
C GLY A 18 -7.06 69.36 3.08
N ASP A 19 -7.47 68.50 4.02
CA ASP A 19 -6.73 67.29 4.38
C ASP A 19 -6.73 66.28 3.21
N PHE A 20 -7.87 66.16 2.52
CA PHE A 20 -7.94 65.31 1.32
C PHE A 20 -6.98 65.79 0.21
N ILE A 21 -6.92 67.07 -0.09
CA ILE A 21 -6.03 67.64 -1.13
C ILE A 21 -4.57 67.33 -0.76
N LEU A 22 -4.19 67.48 0.51
CA LEU A 22 -2.85 67.18 0.98
C LEU A 22 -2.52 65.68 0.83
N ILE A 23 -3.44 64.78 1.20
CA ILE A 23 -3.29 63.32 1.05
C ILE A 23 -3.12 62.99 -0.45
N GLU A 24 -3.96 63.52 -1.32
CA GLU A 24 -3.92 63.27 -2.74
C GLU A 24 -2.60 63.76 -3.36
N GLU A 25 -2.09 64.92 -2.94
CA GLU A 25 -0.78 65.44 -3.35
C GLU A 25 0.34 64.47 -2.94
N TYR A 26 0.37 64.01 -1.71
CA TYR A 26 1.36 63.04 -1.20
C TYR A 26 1.30 61.71 -1.95
N LEU A 27 0.12 61.22 -2.31
CA LEU A 27 -0.06 60.03 -3.12
C LEU A 27 0.52 60.21 -4.52
N HIS A 28 0.24 61.36 -5.18
CA HIS A 28 0.78 61.67 -6.50
C HIS A 28 2.29 61.98 -6.50
N GLU A 29 2.87 62.39 -5.37
CA GLU A 29 4.33 62.53 -5.25
C GLU A 29 5.05 61.15 -5.27
N THR A 30 4.44 60.13 -4.71
CA THR A 30 5.07 58.82 -4.44
C THR A 30 4.66 57.74 -5.44
N PHE A 31 3.42 57.74 -5.90
CA PHE A 31 2.91 56.80 -6.90
C PHE A 31 2.82 57.49 -8.30
N LEU A 32 3.06 56.71 -9.36
CA LEU A 32 3.01 57.22 -10.72
C LEU A 32 1.57 57.45 -11.20
N ALA A 33 0.67 56.54 -10.89
CA ALA A 33 -0.73 56.59 -11.29
C ALA A 33 -1.63 55.93 -10.23
N PRO A 34 -1.80 56.55 -9.03
CA PRO A 34 -2.69 55.97 -8.01
C PRO A 34 -4.16 56.14 -8.46
N SER A 35 -4.97 55.11 -8.26
CA SER A 35 -6.42 55.18 -8.43
C SER A 35 -7.04 55.54 -7.09
N VAL A 36 -7.43 56.82 -6.93
CA VAL A 36 -7.96 57.35 -5.67
C VAL A 36 -9.46 57.52 -5.75
N THR A 37 -10.19 56.85 -4.87
CA THR A 37 -11.63 57.06 -4.62
C THR A 37 -11.81 57.82 -3.32
N HIS A 38 -12.45 59.00 -3.39
CA HIS A 38 -12.69 59.86 -2.22
C HIS A 38 -14.14 59.84 -1.82
N VAL A 39 -14.40 59.66 -0.54
CA VAL A 39 -15.73 59.83 0.12
C VAL A 39 -15.62 60.59 1.43
N ARG A 40 -16.70 61.28 1.85
CA ARG A 40 -16.63 62.24 2.93
C ARG A 40 -17.29 61.77 4.26
N ASP A 41 -17.95 60.65 4.21
CA ASP A 41 -18.70 60.13 5.36
C ASP A 41 -18.76 58.57 5.30
N PHE A 42 -19.15 57.98 6.39
CA PHE A 42 -19.27 56.52 6.51
C PHE A 42 -20.38 55.94 5.63
N ILE A 43 -21.50 56.67 5.46
CA ILE A 43 -22.63 56.21 4.64
C ILE A 43 -22.19 56.12 3.18
N SER A 44 -21.51 57.12 2.65
CA SER A 44 -20.96 57.13 1.29
C SER A 44 -19.86 56.04 1.12
N ALA A 45 -18.99 55.87 2.09
CA ALA A 45 -18.00 54.82 2.13
C ALA A 45 -18.65 53.43 2.03
N SER A 46 -19.68 53.19 2.83
CA SER A 46 -20.42 51.93 2.80
C SER A 46 -21.06 51.68 1.42
N ALA A 47 -21.68 52.71 0.82
CA ALA A 47 -22.27 52.59 -0.51
C ALA A 47 -21.24 52.22 -1.59
N VAL A 48 -20.07 52.84 -1.55
CA VAL A 48 -18.93 52.53 -2.51
C VAL A 48 -18.45 51.09 -2.26
N LEU A 49 -18.27 50.67 -1.04
CA LEU A 49 -17.79 49.34 -0.69
C LEU A 49 -18.78 48.21 -1.05
N TYR A 50 -20.07 48.50 -1.17
CA TYR A 50 -21.07 47.57 -1.71
C TYR A 50 -21.01 47.44 -3.25
N THR A 51 -20.49 48.45 -3.95
CA THR A 51 -20.45 48.49 -5.42
C THR A 51 -19.08 48.12 -5.98
N VAL A 52 -18.01 48.46 -5.27
CA VAL A 52 -16.61 48.19 -5.65
C VAL A 52 -16.06 47.10 -4.75
N ASN A 53 -15.76 45.94 -5.33
CA ASN A 53 -15.39 44.76 -4.56
C ASN A 53 -13.95 44.75 -4.01
N HIS A 54 -13.09 45.68 -4.43
CA HIS A 54 -11.68 45.63 -4.04
C HIS A 54 -11.04 47.01 -3.95
N PHE A 55 -10.38 47.28 -2.84
CA PHE A 55 -9.40 48.35 -2.66
C PHE A 55 -8.13 47.72 -2.05
N ASP A 56 -6.97 48.17 -2.50
CA ASP A 56 -5.69 47.69 -1.99
C ASP A 56 -5.41 48.19 -0.58
N VAL A 57 -5.87 49.42 -0.28
CA VAL A 57 -5.73 50.05 1.05
C VAL A 57 -6.81 51.12 1.25
N MET A 58 -7.17 51.35 2.50
CA MET A 58 -8.08 52.38 2.93
C MET A 58 -7.38 53.35 3.87
N LEU A 59 -7.51 54.65 3.57
CA LEU A 59 -7.11 55.72 4.46
C LEU A 59 -8.36 56.28 5.13
N LEU A 60 -8.42 56.24 6.45
CA LEU A 60 -9.62 56.54 7.23
C LEU A 60 -9.37 57.64 8.25
N ASP A 61 -10.09 58.79 8.13
CA ASP A 61 -10.18 59.77 9.20
C ASP A 61 -11.09 59.22 10.31
N LEU A 62 -10.69 59.40 11.55
CA LEU A 62 -11.46 59.03 12.74
C LEU A 62 -12.61 59.96 13.07
N SER A 63 -12.62 61.19 12.52
CA SER A 63 -13.53 62.28 12.91
C SER A 63 -14.53 62.59 11.79
N LEU A 64 -15.25 61.57 11.30
CA LEU A 64 -16.29 61.73 10.32
C LEU A 64 -17.57 62.36 10.87
N PRO A 65 -18.38 63.08 10.05
CA PRO A 65 -19.55 63.79 10.51
C PRO A 65 -20.71 62.87 11.00
N ASP A 66 -20.79 61.66 10.47
CA ASP A 66 -21.88 60.73 10.74
C ASP A 66 -21.50 59.64 11.78
N VAL A 67 -20.26 59.15 11.79
CA VAL A 67 -19.76 58.15 12.75
C VAL A 67 -18.29 58.46 13.05
N SER A 68 -17.86 58.33 14.31
CA SER A 68 -16.48 58.68 14.68
C SER A 68 -15.86 57.70 15.71
N GLY A 69 -14.54 57.73 15.84
CA GLY A 69 -13.77 57.04 16.86
C GLY A 69 -13.93 55.51 16.83
N GLN A 70 -14.12 54.89 18.00
CA GLN A 70 -14.18 53.43 18.18
C GLN A 70 -15.33 52.76 17.42
N GLU A 71 -16.47 53.45 17.33
CA GLU A 71 -17.65 52.94 16.63
C GLU A 71 -17.37 52.84 15.10
N LEU A 72 -16.76 53.84 14.53
CA LEU A 72 -16.34 53.86 13.11
C LEU A 72 -15.40 52.71 12.81
N ILE A 73 -14.33 52.52 13.60
CA ILE A 73 -13.36 51.43 13.43
C ILE A 73 -14.06 50.09 13.46
N THR A 74 -14.92 49.84 14.46
CA THR A 74 -15.63 48.58 14.60
C THR A 74 -16.55 48.29 13.41
N ALA A 75 -17.22 49.34 12.88
CA ALA A 75 -18.09 49.23 11.73
C ALA A 75 -17.26 48.93 10.43
N MET A 76 -16.16 49.64 10.23
CA MET A 76 -15.30 49.46 9.07
C MET A 76 -14.61 48.10 9.01
N LEU A 77 -14.08 47.58 10.16
CA LEU A 77 -13.44 46.25 10.24
C LEU A 77 -14.45 45.13 9.96
N LYS A 78 -15.74 45.32 10.28
CA LYS A 78 -16.80 44.36 9.93
C LYS A 78 -17.14 44.41 8.44
N LEU A 79 -17.14 45.61 7.87
CA LEU A 79 -17.53 45.83 6.47
C LEU A 79 -16.46 45.34 5.47
N VAL A 80 -15.19 45.55 5.82
CA VAL A 80 -14.03 45.23 4.94
C VAL A 80 -12.96 44.44 5.71
N PRO A 81 -13.22 43.20 6.11
CA PRO A 81 -12.29 42.41 6.93
C PRO A 81 -10.99 42.10 6.18
N HIS A 82 -10.96 42.30 4.88
CA HIS A 82 -9.84 41.95 3.99
C HIS A 82 -9.09 43.14 3.39
N CYS A 83 -9.47 44.39 3.68
CA CYS A 83 -8.76 45.57 3.21
C CYS A 83 -7.91 46.17 4.35
N PRO A 84 -6.61 46.45 4.13
CA PRO A 84 -5.79 47.14 5.11
C PRO A 84 -6.33 48.54 5.38
N ILE A 85 -6.53 48.90 6.63
CA ILE A 85 -7.00 50.22 7.05
C ILE A 85 -5.86 50.96 7.74
N ILE A 86 -5.55 52.15 7.24
CA ILE A 86 -4.62 53.09 7.84
C ILE A 86 -5.44 54.27 8.38
N ILE A 87 -5.32 54.52 9.67
CA ILE A 87 -6.00 55.65 10.32
C ILE A 87 -5.20 56.89 10.17
N LEU A 88 -5.87 57.98 9.74
CA LEU A 88 -5.36 59.35 9.76
C LEU A 88 -6.09 60.14 10.85
N THR A 89 -5.35 60.82 11.72
CA THR A 89 -5.96 61.54 12.85
C THR A 89 -5.19 62.77 13.25
N GLY A 90 -5.85 63.79 13.75
CA GLY A 90 -5.24 64.95 14.38
C GLY A 90 -4.78 64.78 15.83
N TYR A 91 -4.99 63.61 16.46
CA TYR A 91 -4.66 63.36 17.86
C TYR A 91 -3.47 62.41 18.05
N THR A 92 -2.59 62.74 19.01
CA THR A 92 -1.35 62.03 19.35
C THR A 92 -1.46 61.10 20.57
N ASP A 93 -2.57 60.40 20.80
CA ASP A 93 -2.66 59.47 21.95
C ASP A 93 -2.11 58.07 21.57
N ILE A 94 -0.88 57.79 22.02
CA ILE A 94 -0.17 56.54 21.80
C ILE A 94 -0.96 55.33 22.34
N ASN A 95 -1.68 55.47 23.47
CA ASN A 95 -2.42 54.34 24.04
C ASN A 95 -3.63 53.97 23.17
N GLN A 96 -4.28 54.93 22.53
CA GLN A 96 -5.35 54.67 21.57
C GLN A 96 -4.84 54.03 20.31
N SER A 97 -3.68 54.46 19.77
CA SER A 97 -3.02 53.87 18.60
C SER A 97 -2.76 52.38 18.79
N LEU A 98 -2.14 51.96 19.91
CA LEU A 98 -1.86 50.57 20.22
C LEU A 98 -3.15 49.74 20.34
N LYS A 99 -4.22 50.29 20.89
CA LYS A 99 -5.51 49.62 20.97
C LYS A 99 -6.10 49.36 19.58
N PHE A 100 -6.02 50.31 18.66
CA PHE A 100 -6.55 50.19 17.30
C PHE A 100 -5.77 49.15 16.48
N ILE A 101 -4.46 49.15 16.58
CA ILE A 101 -3.60 48.14 15.94
C ILE A 101 -3.94 46.71 16.45
N SER A 102 -4.19 46.56 17.79
CA SER A 102 -4.58 45.27 18.36
C SER A 102 -5.93 44.75 17.87
N GLN A 103 -6.80 45.65 17.36
CA GLN A 103 -8.10 45.34 16.80
C GLN A 103 -8.07 44.96 15.29
N GLY A 104 -6.94 45.13 14.62
CA GLY A 104 -6.81 44.78 13.21
C GLY A 104 -6.54 45.98 12.27
N ILE A 105 -6.39 47.17 12.80
CA ILE A 105 -5.91 48.33 11.99
C ILE A 105 -4.46 48.12 11.60
N SER A 106 -4.15 48.43 10.34
CA SER A 106 -2.81 48.19 9.76
C SER A 106 -1.77 49.19 10.22
N ASP A 107 -2.14 50.46 10.31
CA ASP A 107 -1.27 51.52 10.80
C ASP A 107 -2.06 52.76 11.27
N TYR A 108 -1.37 53.68 11.94
CA TYR A 108 -1.91 54.88 12.53
C TYR A 108 -0.98 56.09 12.30
N LEU A 109 -1.43 57.10 11.59
CA LEU A 109 -0.63 58.25 11.20
C LEU A 109 -1.27 59.54 11.74
N VAL A 110 -0.42 60.43 12.26
CA VAL A 110 -0.86 61.77 12.76
C VAL A 110 -0.81 62.74 11.60
N LYS A 111 -1.90 63.46 11.32
CA LYS A 111 -2.02 64.36 10.18
C LYS A 111 -1.00 65.51 10.25
N ASP A 112 -0.75 66.07 11.44
CA ASP A 112 0.18 67.21 11.62
C ASP A 112 1.64 66.84 11.32
N ASP A 113 2.02 65.56 11.42
CA ASP A 113 3.38 65.07 11.16
C ASP A 113 3.45 64.32 9.82
N LEU A 114 2.37 64.26 9.05
CA LEU A 114 2.26 63.47 7.83
C LEU A 114 3.19 63.99 6.74
N THR A 115 3.96 63.10 6.14
CA THR A 115 4.79 63.36 4.97
C THR A 115 4.48 62.36 3.86
N SER A 116 4.75 62.71 2.61
CA SER A 116 4.58 61.80 1.46
C SER A 116 5.35 60.47 1.66
N THR A 117 6.54 60.54 2.22
CA THR A 117 7.37 59.34 2.50
C THR A 117 6.79 58.45 3.60
N MET A 118 6.22 59.03 4.67
CA MET A 118 5.55 58.26 5.74
C MET A 118 4.30 57.58 5.23
N LEU A 119 3.44 58.31 4.50
CA LEU A 119 2.22 57.79 3.89
C LEU A 119 2.54 56.62 2.94
N TYR A 120 3.51 56.79 2.05
CA TYR A 120 3.96 55.76 1.12
C TYR A 120 4.41 54.51 1.84
N LYS A 121 5.30 54.63 2.85
CA LYS A 121 5.80 53.49 3.60
C LYS A 121 4.67 52.73 4.32
N SER A 122 3.77 53.47 4.97
CA SER A 122 2.63 52.89 5.67
C SER A 122 1.73 52.11 4.71
N ILE A 123 1.41 52.65 3.56
CA ILE A 123 0.62 52.01 2.51
C ILE A 123 1.29 50.70 2.06
N ILE A 124 2.54 50.77 1.66
CA ILE A 124 3.25 49.58 1.15
C ILE A 124 3.39 48.53 2.21
N TYR A 125 3.74 48.87 3.46
CA TYR A 125 3.85 47.88 4.55
C TYR A 125 2.50 47.29 4.90
N ALA A 126 1.41 48.03 4.86
CA ALA A 126 0.08 47.52 5.13
C ALA A 126 -0.35 46.49 4.04
N ILE A 127 -0.13 46.80 2.77
CA ILE A 127 -0.44 45.93 1.64
C ILE A 127 0.44 44.64 1.68
N GLU A 128 1.75 44.81 1.79
CA GLU A 128 2.68 43.66 1.81
C GLU A 128 2.42 42.72 3.02
N ARG A 129 2.20 43.28 4.21
CA ARG A 129 1.83 42.49 5.39
C ARG A 129 0.54 41.70 5.17
N ARG A 130 -0.42 42.31 4.50
CA ARG A 130 -1.68 41.64 4.16
C ARG A 130 -1.46 40.46 3.21
N ASN A 131 -0.72 40.69 2.12
CA ASN A 131 -0.41 39.67 1.12
C ASN A 131 0.29 38.46 1.76
N ILE A 132 1.27 38.67 2.64
CA ILE A 132 1.99 37.61 3.35
C ILE A 132 1.04 36.79 4.21
N ILE A 133 0.11 37.46 4.94
CA ILE A 133 -0.88 36.77 5.79
C ILE A 133 -1.85 35.92 4.95
N GLU A 134 -2.29 36.44 3.80
CA GLU A 134 -3.17 35.72 2.88
C GLU A 134 -2.46 34.50 2.27
N GLU A 135 -1.27 34.67 1.75
CA GLU A 135 -0.46 33.56 1.22
C GLU A 135 -0.21 32.46 2.26
N LEU A 136 0.14 32.85 3.50
CA LEU A 136 0.34 31.91 4.59
C LEU A 136 -0.95 31.17 4.96
N THR A 137 -2.08 31.88 4.96
CA THR A 137 -3.39 31.32 5.28
C THR A 137 -3.85 30.33 4.21
N ASP A 138 -3.68 30.70 2.94
CA ASP A 138 -4.01 29.86 1.79
C ASP A 138 -3.11 28.63 1.72
N SER A 139 -1.82 28.80 1.93
CA SER A 139 -0.87 27.68 1.98
C SER A 139 -1.22 26.69 3.12
N LYS A 140 -1.53 27.21 4.31
CA LYS A 140 -1.97 26.40 5.43
C LYS A 140 -3.27 25.65 5.15
N LYS A 141 -4.22 26.33 4.49
CA LYS A 141 -5.50 25.72 4.10
C LYS A 141 -5.29 24.63 3.07
N GLN A 142 -4.50 24.88 2.01
CA GLN A 142 -4.17 23.88 1.00
C GLN A 142 -3.51 22.65 1.60
N TYR A 143 -2.54 22.82 2.49
CA TYR A 143 -1.91 21.70 3.21
C TYR A 143 -2.95 20.90 4.02
N THR A 144 -3.80 21.60 4.77
CA THR A 144 -4.84 20.97 5.60
C THR A 144 -5.83 20.20 4.73
N ASP A 145 -6.26 20.78 3.62
CA ASP A 145 -7.21 20.15 2.70
C ASP A 145 -6.59 18.92 2.03
N LEU A 146 -5.36 18.99 1.54
CA LEU A 146 -4.66 17.84 0.97
C LEU A 146 -4.52 16.68 1.98
N PHE A 147 -4.21 16.98 3.22
CA PHE A 147 -4.09 15.96 4.27
C PHE A 147 -5.45 15.40 4.68
N GLN A 148 -6.44 16.25 4.97
CA GLN A 148 -7.75 15.83 5.51
C GLN A 148 -8.66 15.19 4.45
N LEU A 149 -8.61 15.66 3.18
CA LEU A 149 -9.45 15.15 2.09
C LEU A 149 -8.83 13.94 1.36
N SER A 150 -7.59 13.60 1.68
CA SER A 150 -6.99 12.36 1.16
C SER A 150 -7.88 11.16 1.48
N THR A 151 -8.13 10.32 0.47
CA THR A 151 -8.89 9.08 0.62
C THR A 151 -8.10 7.97 1.33
N GLN A 152 -6.78 8.12 1.40
CA GLN A 152 -5.91 7.17 2.08
C GLN A 152 -5.78 7.51 3.57
N PRO A 153 -5.84 6.52 4.46
CA PRO A 153 -5.53 6.70 5.88
C PRO A 153 -4.12 7.25 6.08
N MET A 154 -4.04 8.44 6.71
CA MET A 154 -2.78 9.12 6.98
C MET A 154 -2.73 9.62 8.44
N TRP A 155 -1.52 9.55 9.02
CA TRP A 155 -1.23 10.17 10.31
C TRP A 155 0.24 10.55 10.42
N VAL A 156 0.55 11.39 11.40
CA VAL A 156 1.92 11.74 11.76
C VAL A 156 2.18 11.27 13.19
N TYR A 157 3.34 10.70 13.45
CA TYR A 157 3.74 10.31 14.79
C TYR A 157 5.14 10.79 15.16
N ASP A 158 5.36 11.03 16.44
CA ASP A 158 6.67 11.34 17.02
C ASP A 158 7.53 10.07 17.09
N THR A 159 8.76 10.12 16.56
CA THR A 159 9.63 8.94 16.47
C THR A 159 10.29 8.55 17.79
N GLU A 160 10.30 9.42 18.79
CA GLU A 160 10.85 9.16 20.12
C GLU A 160 9.76 8.65 21.06
N LEU A 161 8.62 9.34 21.11
CA LEU A 161 7.50 9.02 21.99
C LEU A 161 6.60 7.93 21.41
N LEU A 162 6.65 7.67 20.10
CA LEU A 162 5.79 6.76 19.34
C LEU A 162 4.29 7.14 19.43
N THR A 163 3.98 8.39 19.77
CA THR A 163 2.62 8.92 19.89
C THR A 163 2.16 9.58 18.59
N ILE A 164 0.89 9.45 18.29
CA ILE A 164 0.28 10.04 17.09
C ILE A 164 -0.03 11.51 17.36
N THR A 165 0.44 12.41 16.50
CA THR A 165 0.29 13.87 16.66
C THR A 165 -0.71 14.48 15.68
N GLN A 166 -0.88 13.86 14.51
CA GLN A 166 -1.87 14.30 13.51
C GLN A 166 -2.53 13.08 12.88
N VAL A 167 -3.77 13.23 12.45
CA VAL A 167 -4.55 12.18 11.80
C VAL A 167 -5.54 12.79 10.82
N ASN A 168 -5.74 12.17 9.65
CA ASN A 168 -6.73 12.58 8.68
C ASN A 168 -8.07 11.85 8.86
N GLN A 169 -9.11 12.37 8.20
CA GLN A 169 -10.46 11.80 8.29
C GLN A 169 -10.53 10.36 7.78
N ALA A 170 -9.78 10.01 6.72
CA ALA A 170 -9.75 8.66 6.18
C ALA A 170 -9.22 7.63 7.21
N ALA A 171 -8.19 8.00 7.99
CA ALA A 171 -7.67 7.13 9.05
C ALA A 171 -8.71 6.95 10.18
N LEU A 172 -9.40 8.01 10.61
CA LEU A 172 -10.46 7.91 11.62
C LEU A 172 -11.56 6.96 11.17
N ASN A 173 -12.02 7.10 9.92
CA ASN A 173 -13.07 6.26 9.35
C ASN A 173 -12.62 4.80 9.21
N SER A 174 -11.39 4.56 8.72
CA SER A 174 -10.87 3.21 8.51
C SER A 174 -10.61 2.45 9.81
N TYR A 175 -10.07 3.13 10.83
CA TYR A 175 -9.72 2.49 12.11
C TYR A 175 -10.84 2.55 13.16
N GLY A 176 -11.88 3.37 12.94
CA GLY A 176 -13.08 3.45 13.80
C GLY A 176 -12.89 4.21 15.11
N TYR A 177 -11.91 5.09 15.21
CA TYR A 177 -11.66 5.93 16.39
C TYR A 177 -12.18 7.34 16.17
N THR A 178 -12.49 8.04 17.28
CA THR A 178 -12.62 9.51 17.26
C THR A 178 -11.25 10.16 17.17
N LYS A 179 -11.17 11.41 16.74
CA LYS A 179 -9.91 12.14 16.61
C LYS A 179 -9.15 12.19 17.93
N GLU A 180 -9.83 12.52 19.01
CA GLU A 180 -9.26 12.62 20.36
C GLU A 180 -8.69 11.26 20.83
N ALA A 181 -9.45 10.18 20.59
CA ALA A 181 -9.02 8.84 20.95
C ALA A 181 -7.80 8.40 20.13
N PHE A 182 -7.77 8.69 18.82
CA PHE A 182 -6.66 8.30 17.94
C PHE A 182 -5.38 9.05 18.30
N LEU A 183 -5.45 10.34 18.62
CA LEU A 183 -4.29 11.16 19.01
C LEU A 183 -3.67 10.74 20.35
N ASN A 184 -4.44 10.04 21.21
CA ASN A 184 -3.96 9.51 22.48
C ASN A 184 -3.35 8.11 22.35
N LEU A 185 -3.34 7.49 21.14
CA LEU A 185 -2.74 6.20 20.91
C LEU A 185 -1.24 6.30 20.63
N SER A 186 -0.53 5.24 21.04
CA SER A 186 0.76 4.90 20.47
C SER A 186 0.57 4.16 19.14
N ILE A 187 1.51 4.31 18.22
CA ILE A 187 1.53 3.50 16.99
C ILE A 187 1.64 2.00 17.26
N LEU A 188 1.96 1.59 18.49
CA LEU A 188 1.97 0.19 18.92
C LEU A 188 0.56 -0.34 19.20
N ASP A 189 -0.38 0.53 19.63
CA ASP A 189 -1.74 0.14 20.00
C ASP A 189 -2.59 -0.29 18.80
N ILE A 190 -2.26 0.22 17.63
CA ILE A 190 -2.90 -0.15 16.36
C ILE A 190 -2.29 -1.40 15.72
N ARG A 191 -1.54 -2.22 16.49
CA ARG A 191 -0.88 -3.46 16.03
C ARG A 191 -1.26 -4.66 16.89
N PRO A 192 -1.32 -5.87 16.31
CA PRO A 192 -1.33 -7.10 17.09
C PRO A 192 -0.04 -7.22 17.93
N LYS A 193 -0.18 -7.72 19.18
CA LYS A 193 0.96 -7.81 20.11
C LYS A 193 2.13 -8.65 19.57
N GLU A 194 1.82 -9.70 18.84
CA GLU A 194 2.80 -10.59 18.22
C GLU A 194 3.62 -9.93 17.10
N ASP A 195 3.15 -8.82 16.51
CA ASP A 195 3.84 -8.10 15.44
C ASP A 195 4.72 -6.95 15.93
N ILE A 196 4.66 -6.60 17.22
CA ILE A 196 5.46 -5.54 17.82
C ILE A 196 6.98 -5.75 17.64
N PRO A 197 7.55 -6.96 17.82
CA PRO A 197 8.97 -7.19 17.57
C PRO A 197 9.40 -6.90 16.13
N LYS A 198 8.59 -7.33 15.14
CA LYS A 198 8.81 -7.05 13.71
C LYS A 198 8.79 -5.55 13.41
N PHE A 199 7.91 -4.82 14.07
CA PHE A 199 7.83 -3.37 13.92
C PHE A 199 9.07 -2.66 14.48
N HIS A 200 9.57 -3.08 15.64
CA HIS A 200 10.81 -2.53 16.19
C HIS A 200 12.02 -2.76 15.29
N GLU A 201 12.08 -3.89 14.60
CA GLU A 201 13.12 -4.17 13.61
C GLU A 201 13.00 -3.22 12.40
N ALA A 202 11.79 -3.02 11.89
CA ALA A 202 11.51 -2.08 10.80
C ALA A 202 11.86 -0.63 11.19
N LEU A 203 11.64 -0.22 12.44
CA LEU A 203 12.03 1.10 12.95
C LEU A 203 13.55 1.31 12.93
N LYS A 204 14.34 0.27 13.29
CA LYS A 204 15.80 0.33 13.24
C LYS A 204 16.30 0.54 11.81
N ILE A 205 15.74 -0.17 10.86
CA ILE A 205 16.07 -0.03 9.42
C ILE A 205 15.63 1.34 8.89
N GLY A 206 14.44 1.79 9.27
CA GLY A 206 13.89 3.08 8.83
C GLY A 206 14.63 4.31 9.38
N LYS A 207 15.32 4.20 10.52
CA LYS A 207 16.19 5.27 11.03
C LYS A 207 17.46 5.45 10.19
N ALA A 208 17.88 4.43 9.44
CA ALA A 208 19.08 4.46 8.60
C ALA A 208 18.83 5.02 7.19
N ASN A 209 17.57 5.19 6.76
CA ASN A 209 17.20 5.64 5.42
C ASN A 209 16.57 7.03 5.44
N GLU A 210 17.30 8.02 4.92
CA GLU A 210 16.81 9.36 4.63
C GLU A 210 15.98 9.32 3.33
N GLY A 211 14.67 9.17 3.41
CA GLY A 211 13.79 9.20 2.23
C GLY A 211 12.49 8.44 2.38
N LEU A 212 11.76 8.31 1.27
CA LEU A 212 10.54 7.51 1.22
C LEU A 212 10.91 6.04 1.47
N ALA A 213 10.61 5.52 2.65
CA ALA A 213 10.84 4.14 2.97
C ALA A 213 9.53 3.38 2.86
N ASN A 214 9.43 2.46 1.89
CA ASN A 214 8.42 1.40 1.95
C ASN A 214 8.79 0.49 3.12
N ASN A 215 8.07 0.61 4.22
CA ASN A 215 8.32 -0.21 5.42
C ASN A 215 7.72 -1.62 5.31
N GLY A 216 7.01 -1.92 4.22
CA GLY A 216 6.49 -3.25 3.90
C GLY A 216 5.07 -3.51 4.39
N LYS A 217 4.72 -4.80 4.39
CA LYS A 217 3.39 -5.28 4.77
C LYS A 217 3.35 -5.59 6.26
N PHE A 218 2.33 -5.03 6.94
CA PHE A 218 2.08 -5.22 8.36
C PHE A 218 0.63 -5.57 8.59
N ARG A 219 0.33 -6.08 9.77
CA ARG A 219 -1.06 -6.22 10.25
C ARG A 219 -1.35 -5.08 11.20
N HIS A 220 -2.47 -4.42 11.00
CA HIS A 220 -2.99 -3.42 11.90
C HIS A 220 -4.27 -3.92 12.57
N LYS A 221 -4.55 -3.39 13.76
CA LYS A 221 -5.74 -3.71 14.55
C LYS A 221 -6.63 -2.48 14.61
N ARG A 222 -7.88 -2.61 14.19
CA ARG A 222 -8.92 -1.58 14.30
C ARG A 222 -9.47 -1.50 15.73
N LYS A 223 -10.20 -0.45 16.06
CA LYS A 223 -10.89 -0.31 17.34
C LYS A 223 -11.86 -1.46 17.63
N SER A 224 -12.49 -2.02 16.61
CA SER A 224 -13.37 -3.21 16.71
C SER A 224 -12.64 -4.48 17.15
N GLY A 225 -11.30 -4.50 17.11
CA GLY A 225 -10.48 -5.69 17.30
C GLY A 225 -10.16 -6.43 16.01
N GLU A 226 -10.75 -6.06 14.88
CA GLU A 226 -10.48 -6.62 13.56
C GLU A 226 -9.01 -6.38 13.16
N ILE A 227 -8.38 -7.43 12.62
CA ILE A 227 -7.02 -7.36 12.10
C ILE A 227 -7.08 -7.24 10.59
N VAL A 228 -6.40 -6.26 10.03
CA VAL A 228 -6.32 -5.97 8.59
C VAL A 228 -4.87 -6.00 8.13
N ASP A 229 -4.65 -6.49 6.91
CA ASP A 229 -3.35 -6.41 6.26
C ASP A 229 -3.17 -5.03 5.64
N VAL A 230 -2.09 -4.36 5.97
CA VAL A 230 -1.80 -3.03 5.45
C VAL A 230 -0.41 -2.94 4.83
N GLU A 231 -0.31 -2.20 3.75
CA GLU A 231 0.96 -1.76 3.19
C GLU A 231 1.25 -0.34 3.67
N VAL A 232 2.38 -0.17 4.37
CA VAL A 232 2.73 1.07 5.07
C VAL A 232 3.87 1.78 4.38
N TYR A 233 3.66 3.05 4.05
CA TYR A 233 4.67 3.97 3.51
C TYR A 233 4.93 5.07 4.53
N THR A 234 6.21 5.40 4.76
CA THR A 234 6.55 6.46 5.71
C THR A 234 7.55 7.44 5.13
N THR A 235 7.38 8.72 5.47
CA THR A 235 8.28 9.82 5.09
C THR A 235 8.71 10.55 6.36
N PRO A 236 10.01 10.81 6.57
CA PRO A 236 10.47 11.62 7.70
C PRO A 236 10.09 13.08 7.52
N LEU A 237 9.70 13.74 8.61
CA LEU A 237 9.40 15.16 8.71
C LEU A 237 10.20 15.75 9.87
N VAL A 238 10.85 16.90 9.67
CA VAL A 238 11.52 17.63 10.75
C VAL A 238 10.69 18.86 11.07
N ILE A 239 10.19 18.93 12.31
CA ILE A 239 9.39 20.06 12.82
C ILE A 239 10.06 20.53 14.10
N ASP A 240 10.48 21.80 14.17
CA ASP A 240 11.16 22.41 15.32
C ASP A 240 12.36 21.58 15.85
N GLY A 241 13.15 20.99 14.93
CA GLY A 241 14.32 20.18 15.27
C GLY A 241 14.02 18.76 15.76
N ARG A 242 12.73 18.35 15.85
CA ARG A 242 12.29 16.99 16.18
C ARG A 242 11.92 16.20 14.94
N ILE A 243 12.16 14.90 15.00
CA ILE A 243 11.87 13.99 13.88
C ILE A 243 10.51 13.34 14.10
N TYR A 244 9.62 13.57 13.17
CA TYR A 244 8.32 12.90 13.03
C TYR A 244 8.32 12.01 11.80
N ARG A 245 7.31 11.15 11.68
CA ARG A 245 7.06 10.42 10.44
C ARG A 245 5.61 10.58 10.01
N SER A 246 5.43 10.99 8.77
CA SER A 246 4.15 10.86 8.08
C SER A 246 3.99 9.43 7.59
N VAL A 247 2.81 8.86 7.80
CA VAL A 247 2.45 7.49 7.46
C VAL A 247 1.26 7.50 6.52
N ILE A 248 1.33 6.69 5.48
CA ILE A 248 0.19 6.27 4.66
C ILE A 248 0.02 4.78 4.86
N ALA A 249 -1.18 4.33 5.22
CA ALA A 249 -1.50 2.92 5.37
C ALA A 249 -2.59 2.52 4.37
N ILE A 250 -2.24 1.65 3.44
CA ILE A 250 -3.16 1.14 2.43
C ILE A 250 -3.65 -0.23 2.89
N ASP A 251 -4.96 -0.38 3.06
CA ASP A 251 -5.56 -1.68 3.34
C ASP A 251 -5.48 -2.57 2.09
N ILE A 252 -4.77 -3.69 2.22
CA ILE A 252 -4.56 -4.68 1.16
C ILE A 252 -5.26 -6.01 1.46
N THR A 253 -6.14 -6.05 2.46
CA THR A 253 -6.82 -7.28 2.90
C THR A 253 -7.63 -7.89 1.77
N GLU A 254 -8.46 -7.09 1.12
CA GLU A 254 -9.27 -7.55 -0.02
C GLU A 254 -8.39 -7.97 -1.21
N LYS A 255 -7.34 -7.21 -1.50
CA LYS A 255 -6.37 -7.54 -2.54
C LYS A 255 -5.71 -8.89 -2.27
N ASN A 256 -5.21 -9.11 -1.06
CA ASN A 256 -4.58 -10.38 -0.68
C ASN A 256 -5.57 -11.56 -0.77
N LEU A 257 -6.83 -11.37 -0.34
CA LEU A 257 -7.88 -12.39 -0.45
C LEU A 257 -8.21 -12.72 -1.90
N ASN A 258 -8.30 -11.72 -2.76
CA ASN A 258 -8.58 -11.92 -4.18
C ASN A 258 -7.41 -12.61 -4.88
N GLU A 259 -6.18 -12.24 -4.59
CA GLU A 259 -4.99 -12.93 -5.10
C GLU A 259 -4.98 -14.41 -4.68
N GLN A 260 -5.33 -14.72 -3.42
CA GLN A 260 -5.45 -16.11 -2.96
C GLN A 260 -6.56 -16.88 -3.69
N LYS A 261 -7.75 -16.25 -3.90
CA LYS A 261 -8.84 -16.87 -4.66
C LYS A 261 -8.44 -17.17 -6.10
N ILE A 262 -7.82 -16.21 -6.79
CA ILE A 262 -7.34 -16.39 -8.17
C ILE A 262 -6.33 -17.55 -8.23
N LEU A 263 -5.36 -17.58 -7.32
CA LEU A 263 -4.37 -18.65 -7.28
C LEU A 263 -5.01 -20.02 -7.03
N LYS A 264 -6.01 -20.10 -6.16
CA LYS A 264 -6.78 -21.33 -5.91
C LYS A 264 -7.48 -21.78 -7.20
N THR A 265 -8.21 -20.88 -7.86
CA THR A 265 -8.92 -21.18 -9.10
C THR A 265 -7.97 -21.67 -10.20
N ILE A 266 -6.82 -21.03 -10.37
CA ILE A 266 -5.81 -21.47 -11.36
C ILE A 266 -5.34 -22.90 -11.07
N ILE A 267 -5.06 -23.23 -9.82
CA ILE A 267 -4.60 -24.58 -9.44
C ILE A 267 -5.73 -25.61 -9.68
N GLU A 268 -6.95 -25.29 -9.29
CA GLU A 268 -8.13 -26.17 -9.52
C GLU A 268 -8.36 -26.41 -11.01
N THR A 269 -8.30 -25.35 -11.83
CA THR A 269 -8.45 -25.47 -13.28
C THR A 269 -7.35 -26.35 -13.90
N GLN A 270 -6.09 -26.14 -13.50
CA GLN A 270 -4.99 -26.98 -13.98
C GLN A 270 -5.13 -28.44 -13.58
N GLU A 271 -5.62 -28.73 -12.39
CA GLU A 271 -5.85 -30.12 -11.98
C GLU A 271 -7.02 -30.76 -12.75
N ASN A 272 -8.12 -30.03 -12.98
CA ASN A 272 -9.23 -30.51 -13.79
C ASN A 272 -8.79 -30.82 -15.22
N GLU A 273 -8.04 -29.91 -15.86
CA GLU A 273 -7.48 -30.15 -17.20
C GLU A 273 -6.58 -31.41 -17.24
N ARG A 274 -5.77 -31.62 -16.20
CA ARG A 274 -4.95 -32.83 -16.08
C ARG A 274 -5.80 -34.10 -15.94
N TYR A 275 -6.92 -34.02 -15.17
CA TYR A 275 -7.83 -35.15 -15.05
C TYR A 275 -8.51 -35.47 -16.38
N GLU A 276 -8.97 -34.49 -17.12
CA GLU A 276 -9.56 -34.66 -18.46
C GLU A 276 -8.56 -35.30 -19.42
N VAL A 277 -7.36 -34.75 -19.54
CA VAL A 277 -6.30 -35.29 -20.42
C VAL A 277 -5.90 -36.69 -20.00
N GLY A 278 -5.76 -36.95 -18.70
CA GLY A 278 -5.43 -38.28 -18.20
C GLY A 278 -6.53 -39.31 -18.48
N GLY A 279 -7.80 -38.93 -18.34
CA GLY A 279 -8.97 -39.73 -18.69
C GLY A 279 -9.04 -40.04 -20.20
N GLU A 280 -8.87 -39.00 -21.01
CA GLU A 280 -8.86 -39.19 -22.49
C GLU A 280 -7.75 -40.10 -22.98
N LEU A 281 -6.55 -40.01 -22.39
CA LEU A 281 -5.44 -40.92 -22.70
C LEU A 281 -5.80 -42.37 -22.35
N HIS A 282 -6.40 -42.58 -21.18
CA HIS A 282 -6.77 -43.91 -20.72
C HIS A 282 -7.91 -44.49 -21.57
N ASP A 283 -9.00 -43.72 -21.77
CA ASP A 283 -10.23 -44.23 -22.35
C ASP A 283 -10.18 -44.27 -23.89
N ASN A 284 -9.67 -43.23 -24.55
CA ASN A 284 -9.63 -43.19 -26.00
C ASN A 284 -8.40 -43.93 -26.54
N VAL A 285 -7.18 -43.49 -26.18
CA VAL A 285 -5.96 -44.09 -26.77
C VAL A 285 -5.71 -45.49 -26.25
N GLY A 286 -5.99 -45.73 -24.98
CA GLY A 286 -5.85 -47.09 -24.40
C GLY A 286 -6.80 -48.06 -25.04
N GLN A 287 -8.09 -47.70 -25.26
CA GLN A 287 -9.09 -48.56 -25.90
C GLN A 287 -8.75 -48.84 -27.36
N ILE A 288 -8.27 -47.84 -28.13
CA ILE A 288 -7.85 -48.04 -29.53
C ILE A 288 -6.72 -49.09 -29.60
N LEU A 289 -5.73 -49.03 -28.73
CA LEU A 289 -4.64 -49.98 -28.70
C LEU A 289 -5.07 -51.38 -28.30
N VAL A 290 -5.99 -51.50 -27.31
CA VAL A 290 -6.56 -52.79 -26.89
C VAL A 290 -7.40 -53.37 -28.04
N SER A 291 -8.21 -52.58 -28.72
CA SER A 291 -8.98 -53.02 -29.90
C SER A 291 -8.06 -53.47 -31.05
N SER A 292 -6.99 -52.74 -31.29
CA SER A 292 -5.94 -53.09 -32.27
C SER A 292 -5.31 -54.45 -31.93
N LEU A 293 -5.01 -54.69 -30.66
CA LEU A 293 -4.45 -55.97 -30.20
C LEU A 293 -5.43 -57.14 -30.41
N ILE A 294 -6.70 -56.92 -30.13
CA ILE A 294 -7.77 -57.93 -30.36
C ILE A 294 -7.88 -58.23 -31.86
N ASN A 295 -7.98 -57.21 -32.71
CA ASN A 295 -8.07 -57.39 -34.17
C ASN A 295 -6.86 -58.13 -34.73
N MET A 296 -5.65 -57.77 -34.25
CA MET A 296 -4.43 -58.43 -34.60
C MET A 296 -4.44 -59.93 -34.19
N GLY A 297 -5.00 -60.22 -32.99
CA GLY A 297 -5.16 -61.60 -32.52
C GLY A 297 -5.98 -62.48 -33.48
N MET A 298 -7.00 -61.91 -34.17
CA MET A 298 -7.78 -62.63 -35.17
C MET A 298 -7.00 -63.01 -36.41
N LEU A 299 -5.95 -62.24 -36.76
CA LEU A 299 -5.09 -62.52 -37.90
C LEU A 299 -4.10 -63.69 -37.67
N LYS A 300 -3.80 -63.99 -36.39
CA LYS A 300 -2.78 -64.96 -36.01
C LYS A 300 -2.95 -66.32 -36.71
N LYS A 301 -4.19 -66.80 -36.87
CA LYS A 301 -4.54 -68.09 -37.50
C LYS A 301 -4.32 -68.15 -39.01
N PHE A 302 -4.07 -67.02 -39.67
CA PHE A 302 -3.86 -66.90 -41.12
C PHE A 302 -2.41 -66.64 -41.49
N LEU A 303 -1.47 -66.61 -40.49
CA LEU A 303 -0.09 -66.24 -40.70
C LEU A 303 0.78 -67.48 -40.91
N ASP A 304 1.73 -67.37 -41.82
CA ASP A 304 2.82 -68.33 -42.00
C ASP A 304 3.92 -68.13 -40.89
N PRO A 305 4.94 -68.99 -40.80
CA PRO A 305 5.98 -68.90 -39.80
C PRO A 305 6.75 -67.58 -39.82
N ALA A 306 6.91 -66.94 -40.98
CA ALA A 306 7.55 -65.64 -41.09
C ALA A 306 6.64 -64.51 -40.57
N GLY A 307 5.36 -64.57 -40.90
CA GLY A 307 4.36 -63.63 -40.40
C GLY A 307 4.13 -63.72 -38.89
N LEU A 308 4.25 -64.92 -38.29
CA LEU A 308 4.15 -65.09 -36.84
C LEU A 308 5.27 -64.33 -36.09
N LYS A 309 6.45 -64.24 -36.61
CA LYS A 309 7.53 -63.46 -36.01
C LYS A 309 7.17 -61.97 -35.95
N TRP A 310 6.64 -61.41 -37.03
CA TRP A 310 6.18 -60.02 -37.06
C TRP A 310 4.96 -59.78 -36.19
N TYR A 311 4.06 -60.72 -36.11
CA TYR A 311 2.90 -60.70 -35.19
C TYR A 311 3.36 -60.54 -33.71
N GLU A 312 4.26 -61.41 -33.24
CA GLU A 312 4.70 -61.33 -31.84
C GLU A 312 5.47 -60.00 -31.57
N ALA A 313 6.34 -59.55 -32.49
CA ALA A 313 7.03 -58.28 -32.35
C ALA A 313 6.07 -57.08 -32.29
N THR A 314 5.00 -57.06 -33.14
CA THR A 314 4.02 -55.99 -33.13
C THR A 314 3.16 -56.03 -31.88
N LYS A 315 2.76 -57.23 -31.43
CA LYS A 315 2.02 -57.44 -30.17
C LYS A 315 2.81 -56.92 -28.94
N ASP A 316 4.10 -57.20 -28.87
CA ASP A 316 4.95 -56.71 -27.79
C ASP A 316 5.06 -55.16 -27.83
N SER A 317 5.17 -54.58 -29.01
CA SER A 317 5.16 -53.13 -29.20
C SER A 317 3.87 -52.45 -28.73
N ILE A 318 2.69 -53.05 -29.11
CA ILE A 318 1.38 -52.52 -28.64
C ILE A 318 1.22 -52.68 -27.11
N ASN A 319 1.63 -53.83 -26.55
CA ASN A 319 1.59 -54.03 -25.11
C ASN A 319 2.49 -53.02 -24.36
N LEU A 320 3.67 -52.71 -24.91
CA LEU A 320 4.53 -51.67 -24.36
C LEU A 320 3.83 -50.31 -24.42
N ALA A 321 3.24 -49.95 -25.58
CA ALA A 321 2.53 -48.69 -25.73
C ALA A 321 1.34 -48.59 -24.78
N ILE A 322 0.56 -49.63 -24.55
CA ILE A 322 -0.53 -49.68 -23.54
C ILE A 322 0.05 -49.41 -22.14
N LYS A 323 1.15 -50.04 -21.81
CA LYS A 323 1.82 -49.86 -20.50
C LYS A 323 2.29 -48.42 -20.32
N GLU A 324 2.90 -47.82 -21.33
CA GLU A 324 3.40 -46.45 -21.28
C GLU A 324 2.24 -45.43 -21.18
N ILE A 325 1.13 -45.63 -21.92
CA ILE A 325 -0.03 -44.76 -21.85
C ILE A 325 -0.68 -44.83 -20.44
N ARG A 326 -0.82 -46.02 -19.85
CA ARG A 326 -1.31 -46.18 -18.48
C ARG A 326 -0.39 -45.45 -17.48
N ASN A 327 0.92 -45.63 -17.61
CA ASN A 327 1.87 -44.94 -16.76
C ASN A 327 1.77 -43.41 -16.90
N LEU A 328 1.62 -42.90 -18.13
CA LEU A 328 1.47 -41.49 -18.43
C LEU A 328 0.15 -40.94 -17.86
N SER A 329 -0.98 -41.61 -18.09
CA SER A 329 -2.29 -41.23 -17.54
C SER A 329 -2.23 -41.13 -16.00
N HIS A 330 -1.67 -42.14 -15.32
CA HIS A 330 -1.51 -42.09 -13.87
C HIS A 330 -0.55 -41.00 -13.36
N ARG A 331 0.46 -40.61 -14.13
CA ARG A 331 1.32 -39.45 -13.78
C ARG A 331 0.61 -38.13 -13.95
N ILE A 332 -0.23 -38.01 -14.97
CA ILE A 332 -1.00 -36.79 -15.26
C ILE A 332 -2.17 -36.67 -14.30
N ALA A 333 -2.95 -37.73 -14.10
CA ALA A 333 -4.11 -37.80 -13.24
C ALA A 333 -4.03 -39.00 -12.29
N PRO A 334 -3.42 -38.86 -11.12
CA PRO A 334 -3.42 -39.93 -10.12
C PRO A 334 -4.84 -40.14 -9.62
N ASN A 335 -5.33 -41.36 -9.77
CA ASN A 335 -6.69 -41.74 -9.40
C ASN A 335 -6.76 -42.09 -7.91
N PHE A 336 -6.97 -41.08 -7.05
CA PHE A 336 -7.20 -41.27 -5.61
C PHE A 336 -8.64 -41.64 -5.26
N LEU A 337 -9.55 -41.65 -6.27
CA LEU A 337 -10.96 -41.96 -6.09
C LEU A 337 -11.24 -43.48 -6.14
N ASP A 338 -10.32 -44.26 -6.77
CA ASP A 338 -10.47 -45.71 -6.95
C ASP A 338 -9.49 -46.45 -6.05
N ASP A 339 -9.78 -46.53 -4.74
CA ASP A 339 -9.09 -47.36 -3.71
C ASP A 339 -7.56 -47.22 -3.58
N THR A 340 -6.95 -46.17 -4.21
CA THR A 340 -5.51 -45.96 -4.15
C THR A 340 -5.17 -45.06 -2.93
N THR A 341 -4.49 -45.66 -1.94
CA THR A 341 -4.01 -44.88 -0.78
C THR A 341 -2.86 -43.94 -1.14
N LEU A 342 -2.68 -42.87 -0.37
CA LEU A 342 -1.52 -41.94 -0.54
C LEU A 342 -0.19 -42.71 -0.53
N TYR A 343 -0.06 -43.70 0.33
CA TYR A 343 1.13 -44.57 0.40
C TYR A 343 1.43 -45.25 -0.94
N GLU A 344 0.43 -45.86 -1.56
CA GLU A 344 0.60 -46.56 -2.83
C GLU A 344 0.90 -45.62 -3.98
N ALA A 345 0.22 -44.46 -3.99
CA ALA A 345 0.48 -43.42 -5.00
C ALA A 345 1.92 -42.89 -4.91
N VAL A 346 2.41 -42.58 -3.70
CA VAL A 346 3.78 -42.17 -3.47
C VAL A 346 4.79 -43.26 -3.85
N LYS A 347 4.53 -44.52 -3.45
CA LYS A 347 5.38 -45.64 -3.83
C LYS A 347 5.49 -45.82 -5.35
N ARG A 348 4.36 -45.74 -6.07
CA ARG A 348 4.33 -45.78 -7.55
C ARG A 348 5.10 -44.61 -8.15
N LEU A 349 4.94 -43.40 -7.61
CA LEU A 349 5.64 -42.21 -8.05
C LEU A 349 7.18 -42.40 -7.93
N LEU A 350 7.66 -42.83 -6.77
CA LEU A 350 9.09 -43.09 -6.55
C LEU A 350 9.63 -44.19 -7.44
N THR A 351 8.85 -45.25 -7.65
CA THR A 351 9.25 -46.38 -8.55
C THR A 351 9.33 -45.90 -10.00
N SER A 352 8.36 -45.08 -10.46
CA SER A 352 8.38 -44.54 -11.83
C SER A 352 9.47 -43.51 -12.05
N PHE A 353 9.87 -42.80 -11.02
CA PHE A 353 10.98 -41.85 -11.06
C PHE A 353 12.35 -42.55 -11.17
N ASN A 354 12.53 -43.67 -10.48
CA ASN A 354 13.80 -44.37 -10.33
C ASN A 354 13.90 -45.65 -11.20
N VAL A 355 13.39 -45.63 -12.43
CA VAL A 355 13.38 -46.77 -13.36
C VAL A 355 14.81 -47.28 -13.60
N ASP A 356 15.76 -46.36 -13.80
CA ASP A 356 17.17 -46.69 -14.08
C ASP A 356 17.98 -47.02 -12.83
N ARG A 357 17.34 -47.09 -11.66
CA ARG A 357 17.96 -47.31 -10.36
C ARG A 357 19.13 -46.37 -10.03
N LYS A 358 19.04 -45.16 -10.51
CA LYS A 358 20.07 -44.12 -10.35
C LYS A 358 20.17 -43.65 -8.88
N TYR A 359 19.09 -43.68 -8.15
CA TYR A 359 18.99 -43.15 -6.78
C TYR A 359 18.78 -44.27 -5.77
N ALA A 360 19.45 -44.18 -4.61
CA ALA A 360 19.07 -44.94 -3.43
C ALA A 360 17.94 -44.19 -2.73
N ILE A 361 16.71 -44.72 -2.80
CA ILE A 361 15.52 -44.05 -2.25
C ILE A 361 15.07 -44.79 -0.99
N THR A 362 14.97 -44.05 0.13
CA THR A 362 14.37 -44.53 1.38
C THR A 362 12.98 -43.92 1.54
N LEU A 363 11.96 -44.73 1.71
CA LEU A 363 10.58 -44.31 2.02
C LEU A 363 10.18 -44.80 3.42
N ASN A 364 10.13 -43.88 4.36
CA ASN A 364 9.60 -44.10 5.69
C ASN A 364 8.20 -43.49 5.78
N PHE A 365 7.19 -44.34 5.75
CA PHE A 365 5.79 -43.93 5.84
C PHE A 365 5.22 -44.52 7.11
N ASP A 366 4.91 -43.67 8.10
CA ASP A 366 4.42 -44.07 9.41
C ASP A 366 3.09 -44.85 9.31
N GLU A 367 2.92 -45.82 10.19
CA GLU A 367 1.71 -46.66 10.22
C GLU A 367 0.45 -45.85 10.55
N ALA A 368 0.58 -44.85 11.44
CA ALA A 368 -0.50 -43.93 11.74
C ALA A 368 -0.93 -43.14 10.50
N ALA A 369 0.03 -42.63 9.71
CA ALA A 369 -0.24 -41.90 8.47
C ALA A 369 -0.84 -42.80 7.37
N ARG A 370 -0.52 -44.10 7.34
CA ARG A 370 -1.13 -45.04 6.37
C ARG A 370 -2.60 -45.30 6.66
N LYS A 371 -3.00 -45.34 7.93
CA LYS A 371 -4.35 -45.64 8.37
C LYS A 371 -5.27 -44.44 8.49
N TYR A 372 -4.69 -43.25 8.52
CA TYR A 372 -5.45 -42.01 8.68
C TYR A 372 -6.21 -41.65 7.38
N PRO A 373 -7.51 -41.28 7.47
CA PRO A 373 -8.30 -40.90 6.30
C PRO A 373 -7.94 -39.48 5.86
N ILE A 374 -6.85 -39.38 5.09
CA ILE A 374 -6.39 -38.08 4.53
C ILE A 374 -7.35 -37.67 3.42
N LYS A 375 -7.87 -36.43 3.47
CA LYS A 375 -8.77 -35.87 2.45
C LYS A 375 -8.11 -35.89 1.06
N THR A 376 -8.89 -36.14 0.02
CA THR A 376 -8.40 -36.29 -1.39
C THR A 376 -7.63 -35.08 -1.87
N ASP A 377 -8.07 -33.86 -1.51
CA ASP A 377 -7.38 -32.63 -1.86
C ASP A 377 -5.97 -32.51 -1.24
N VAL A 378 -5.80 -32.97 0.01
CA VAL A 378 -4.50 -33.03 0.68
C VAL A 378 -3.61 -34.06 0.01
N GLN A 379 -4.16 -35.26 -0.31
CA GLN A 379 -3.41 -36.32 -0.99
C GLN A 379 -2.90 -35.84 -2.36
N LEU A 380 -3.78 -35.20 -3.15
CA LEU A 380 -3.45 -34.69 -4.47
C LEU A 380 -2.38 -33.61 -4.41
N ASN A 381 -2.55 -32.61 -3.55
CA ASN A 381 -1.57 -31.54 -3.43
C ASN A 381 -0.22 -32.03 -2.96
N LEU A 382 -0.18 -32.97 -1.98
CA LEU A 382 1.07 -33.59 -1.54
C LEU A 382 1.74 -34.38 -2.67
N TYR A 383 0.98 -35.17 -3.42
CA TYR A 383 1.50 -35.88 -4.58
C TYR A 383 2.16 -34.94 -5.59
N ARG A 384 1.52 -33.79 -5.91
CA ARG A 384 2.07 -32.77 -6.81
C ARG A 384 3.33 -32.10 -6.27
N ILE A 385 3.36 -31.86 -4.96
CA ILE A 385 4.55 -31.32 -4.29
C ILE A 385 5.73 -32.29 -4.44
N LEU A 386 5.51 -33.58 -4.19
CA LEU A 386 6.52 -34.62 -4.34
C LEU A 386 6.97 -34.78 -5.81
N GLN A 387 6.04 -34.72 -6.77
CA GLN A 387 6.39 -34.69 -8.19
C GLN A 387 7.32 -33.53 -8.57
N GLU A 388 7.00 -32.32 -8.08
CA GLU A 388 7.83 -31.15 -8.39
C GLU A 388 9.19 -31.24 -7.71
N GLN A 389 9.26 -31.75 -6.48
CA GLN A 389 10.54 -31.94 -5.79
C GLN A 389 11.41 -33.01 -6.45
N LEU A 390 10.84 -34.14 -6.86
CA LEU A 390 11.57 -35.16 -7.64
C LEU A 390 12.11 -34.59 -8.97
N LYS A 391 11.34 -33.74 -9.64
CA LYS A 391 11.77 -33.03 -10.85
C LYS A 391 12.93 -32.07 -10.56
N ASN A 392 12.90 -31.38 -9.39
CA ASN A 392 14.00 -30.54 -8.96
C ASN A 392 15.29 -31.35 -8.74
N VAL A 393 15.17 -32.53 -8.06
CA VAL A 393 16.30 -33.45 -7.87
C VAL A 393 16.90 -33.87 -9.23
N LEU A 394 16.04 -34.27 -10.19
CA LEU A 394 16.48 -34.72 -11.49
C LEU A 394 17.23 -33.63 -12.25
N LYS A 395 16.74 -32.38 -12.18
CA LYS A 395 17.28 -31.27 -12.97
C LYS A 395 18.50 -30.58 -12.36
N TYR A 396 18.52 -30.49 -11.02
CA TYR A 396 19.40 -29.54 -10.36
C TYR A 396 20.27 -30.15 -9.26
N ALA A 397 19.83 -31.24 -8.58
CA ALA A 397 20.51 -31.67 -7.39
C ALA A 397 21.80 -32.48 -7.62
N ASN A 398 21.90 -33.22 -8.71
CA ASN A 398 22.97 -34.21 -8.93
C ASN A 398 23.14 -35.15 -7.70
N ALA A 399 22.03 -35.56 -7.11
CA ALA A 399 21.99 -36.40 -5.94
C ALA A 399 22.21 -37.88 -6.27
N SER A 400 22.57 -38.67 -5.25
CA SER A 400 22.61 -40.14 -5.31
C SER A 400 21.63 -40.78 -4.32
N THR A 401 21.22 -40.06 -3.28
CA THR A 401 20.25 -40.55 -2.26
C THR A 401 19.08 -39.62 -2.12
N ILE A 402 17.91 -40.19 -1.83
CA ILE A 402 16.66 -39.47 -1.53
C ILE A 402 16.03 -40.16 -0.33
N ASP A 403 15.73 -39.37 0.70
CA ASP A 403 15.03 -39.81 1.90
C ASP A 403 13.69 -39.10 2.02
N LEU A 404 12.59 -39.86 2.01
CA LEU A 404 11.23 -39.33 2.15
C LEU A 404 10.60 -39.91 3.42
N ASN A 405 10.29 -39.06 4.38
CA ASN A 405 9.64 -39.38 5.63
C ASN A 405 8.24 -38.73 5.68
N ILE A 406 7.20 -39.53 5.96
CA ILE A 406 5.82 -39.09 6.09
C ILE A 406 5.26 -39.62 7.39
N SER A 407 4.83 -38.73 8.29
CA SER A 407 4.30 -39.07 9.61
C SER A 407 3.13 -38.17 10.01
N ILE A 408 2.37 -38.59 11.03
CA ILE A 408 1.36 -37.76 11.69
C ILE A 408 1.76 -37.54 13.13
N VAL A 409 1.90 -36.26 13.51
CA VAL A 409 2.19 -35.83 14.88
C VAL A 409 1.27 -34.68 15.24
N ASP A 410 0.65 -34.72 16.41
CA ASP A 410 -0.24 -33.65 16.92
C ASP A 410 -1.30 -33.17 15.89
N ASN A 411 -1.96 -34.14 15.25
CA ASN A 411 -2.97 -33.88 14.19
C ASN A 411 -2.46 -33.10 12.99
N CYS A 412 -1.15 -33.12 12.74
CA CYS A 412 -0.51 -32.54 11.57
C CYS A 412 0.17 -33.64 10.75
N LEU A 413 0.01 -33.60 9.43
CA LEU A 413 0.79 -34.40 8.50
C LEU A 413 2.14 -33.73 8.31
N ILE A 414 3.21 -34.42 8.68
CA ILE A 414 4.59 -33.94 8.52
C ILE A 414 5.25 -34.72 7.41
N VAL A 415 5.80 -33.99 6.44
CA VAL A 415 6.52 -34.55 5.30
C VAL A 415 7.91 -33.93 5.25
N SER A 416 8.93 -34.78 5.29
CA SER A 416 10.34 -34.40 5.11
C SER A 416 10.89 -35.11 3.89
N PHE A 417 11.36 -34.34 2.92
CA PHE A 417 12.02 -34.84 1.73
C PHE A 417 13.44 -34.29 1.68
N ALA A 418 14.44 -35.15 1.71
CA ALA A 418 15.85 -34.78 1.68
C ALA A 418 16.57 -35.44 0.51
N ASP A 419 17.47 -34.70 -0.14
CA ASP A 419 18.44 -35.20 -1.11
C ASP A 419 19.86 -34.83 -0.70
N ASN A 420 20.85 -35.64 -1.10
CA ASN A 420 22.26 -35.42 -0.82
C ASN A 420 22.98 -34.71 -1.98
N GLY A 421 22.28 -33.91 -2.76
CA GLY A 421 22.83 -33.25 -3.93
C GLY A 421 23.75 -32.07 -3.63
N ILE A 422 24.01 -31.27 -4.66
CA ILE A 422 24.93 -30.10 -4.56
C ILE A 422 24.40 -28.98 -3.66
N GLY A 423 23.11 -28.97 -3.34
CA GLY A 423 22.48 -27.90 -2.57
C GLY A 423 22.57 -26.52 -3.24
N PHE A 424 22.13 -25.48 -2.53
CA PHE A 424 22.16 -24.10 -2.99
C PHE A 424 22.18 -23.11 -1.81
N ASN A 425 22.62 -21.88 -2.08
CA ASN A 425 22.55 -20.79 -1.10
C ASN A 425 21.17 -20.15 -1.12
N LYS A 426 20.42 -20.26 -0.02
CA LYS A 426 19.05 -19.72 0.14
C LYS A 426 18.98 -18.18 0.01
N LEU A 427 20.06 -17.47 0.36
CA LEU A 427 20.09 -16.00 0.34
C LEU A 427 20.28 -15.41 -1.07
N THR A 428 20.91 -16.14 -1.97
CA THR A 428 21.24 -15.67 -3.32
C THR A 428 20.36 -16.28 -4.41
N MET A 429 19.51 -17.24 -4.06
CA MET A 429 18.62 -17.89 -5.00
C MET A 429 17.35 -17.08 -5.22
N ASN A 430 17.10 -16.64 -6.46
CA ASN A 430 15.75 -16.23 -6.86
C ASN A 430 14.82 -17.46 -6.75
N GLU A 431 13.73 -17.34 -6.01
CA GLU A 431 12.72 -18.42 -5.90
C GLU A 431 12.30 -18.83 -7.32
N GLY A 432 12.78 -19.98 -7.79
CA GLY A 432 12.39 -20.54 -9.09
C GLY A 432 10.92 -20.97 -9.06
N ILE A 433 10.31 -21.09 -10.25
CA ILE A 433 8.89 -21.45 -10.43
C ILE A 433 8.51 -22.72 -9.63
N GLY A 434 9.41 -23.70 -9.50
CA GLY A 434 9.17 -24.95 -8.77
C GLY A 434 8.91 -24.74 -7.28
N PHE A 435 9.76 -24.00 -6.58
CA PHE A 435 9.57 -23.71 -5.16
C PHE A 435 8.35 -22.81 -4.91
N ALA A 436 8.10 -21.84 -5.80
CA ALA A 436 6.90 -21.02 -5.73
C ALA A 436 5.62 -21.88 -5.84
N ASN A 437 5.61 -22.88 -6.72
CA ASN A 437 4.49 -23.81 -6.86
C ASN A 437 4.30 -24.69 -5.63
N ILE A 438 5.40 -25.22 -5.05
CA ILE A 438 5.34 -26.00 -3.79
C ILE A 438 4.76 -25.12 -2.68
N LYS A 439 5.29 -23.92 -2.47
CA LYS A 439 4.84 -22.99 -1.43
C LYS A 439 3.36 -22.61 -1.57
N ARG A 440 2.90 -22.38 -2.81
CA ARG A 440 1.49 -22.10 -3.11
C ARG A 440 0.58 -23.28 -2.73
N ARG A 441 0.95 -24.53 -3.08
CA ARG A 441 0.16 -25.73 -2.73
C ARG A 441 0.12 -25.97 -1.23
N VAL A 442 1.24 -25.78 -0.53
CA VAL A 442 1.26 -25.85 0.93
C VAL A 442 0.38 -24.77 1.56
N GLY A 443 0.39 -23.55 0.99
CA GLY A 443 -0.48 -22.44 1.42
C GLY A 443 -1.98 -22.74 1.26
N LEU A 444 -2.40 -23.41 0.19
CA LEU A 444 -3.79 -23.86 0.01
C LEU A 444 -4.25 -24.82 1.09
N LEU A 445 -3.33 -25.61 1.62
CA LEU A 445 -3.58 -26.56 2.72
C LEU A 445 -3.38 -25.94 4.11
N THR A 446 -3.27 -24.58 4.20
CA THR A 446 -2.95 -23.86 5.45
C THR A 446 -1.71 -24.38 6.16
N GLY A 447 -0.81 -25.00 5.39
CA GLY A 447 0.40 -25.65 5.90
C GLY A 447 1.57 -24.68 6.05
N LYS A 448 2.64 -25.18 6.71
CA LYS A 448 3.94 -24.49 6.81
C LYS A 448 4.95 -25.18 5.91
N PHE A 449 5.78 -24.40 5.24
CA PHE A 449 6.83 -24.86 4.35
C PHE A 449 8.18 -24.29 4.77
N ASN A 450 9.14 -25.17 5.00
CA ASN A 450 10.52 -24.82 5.31
C ASN A 450 11.49 -25.49 4.33
N VAL A 451 12.54 -24.79 3.95
CA VAL A 451 13.61 -25.30 3.07
C VAL A 451 14.94 -25.11 3.79
N ASN A 452 15.71 -26.16 3.86
CA ASN A 452 17.05 -26.15 4.43
C ASN A 452 18.03 -26.65 3.37
N SER A 453 18.93 -25.80 2.89
CA SER A 453 19.92 -26.14 1.88
C SER A 453 21.17 -25.29 2.04
N SER A 454 22.32 -25.89 1.80
CA SER A 454 23.60 -25.20 1.68
C SER A 454 24.45 -25.90 0.62
N ILE A 455 25.39 -25.15 0.01
CA ILE A 455 26.25 -25.68 -1.04
C ILE A 455 27.03 -26.89 -0.51
N GLY A 456 26.93 -28.01 -1.21
CA GLY A 456 27.59 -29.29 -0.88
C GLY A 456 26.86 -30.19 0.12
N ASN A 457 25.73 -29.74 0.70
CA ASN A 457 24.98 -30.50 1.73
C ASN A 457 23.56 -30.90 1.30
N GLY A 458 23.25 -30.84 0.02
CA GLY A 458 21.94 -31.19 -0.51
C GLY A 458 20.83 -30.21 -0.14
N CYS A 459 19.57 -30.69 -0.21
CA CYS A 459 18.39 -29.93 0.11
C CYS A 459 17.41 -30.77 0.90
N THR A 460 16.87 -30.18 1.98
CA THR A 460 15.76 -30.76 2.76
C THR A 460 14.58 -29.81 2.71
N ILE A 461 13.42 -30.30 2.31
CA ILE A 461 12.15 -29.60 2.46
C ILE A 461 11.33 -30.24 3.57
N GLU A 462 10.73 -29.42 4.41
CA GLU A 462 9.83 -29.83 5.49
C GLU A 462 8.47 -29.16 5.30
N ILE A 463 7.43 -29.96 5.34
CA ILE A 463 6.05 -29.52 5.14
C ILE A 463 5.23 -30.01 6.33
N THR A 464 4.48 -29.09 6.94
CA THR A 464 3.53 -29.43 8.02
C THR A 464 2.14 -28.99 7.59
N ILE A 465 1.21 -29.93 7.48
CA ILE A 465 -0.17 -29.69 7.06
C ILE A 465 -1.11 -30.03 8.22
N PRO A 466 -1.91 -29.09 8.73
CA PRO A 466 -2.90 -29.40 9.77
C PRO A 466 -4.00 -30.29 9.17
N LEU A 467 -4.26 -31.42 9.82
CA LEU A 467 -5.34 -32.34 9.47
C LEU A 467 -6.59 -31.89 10.26
N LEU A 468 -7.32 -30.91 9.68
CA LEU A 468 -8.61 -30.50 10.25
C LEU A 468 -9.60 -31.66 10.12
N SER A 469 -10.19 -32.02 11.23
CA SER A 469 -11.30 -33.00 11.32
C SER A 469 -12.54 -32.55 10.57
#